data_01199fa08d6297e2ecce069165cf3071
#
_entry.id   01199fa08d6297e2ecce069165cf3071
#
_cell.length_a   1.000
_cell.length_b   1.000
_cell.length_c   1.000
_cell.angle_alpha   90.00
_cell.angle_beta   90.00
_cell.angle_gamma   90.00
#
_symmetry.space_group_name_H-M   'P 1'
#
loop_
_entity.id
_entity.type
_entity.pdbx_description
1 polymer ?
#
loop_
_entity_poly.entity_id
_entity_poly.type
_entity_poly.pdbx_seq_one_letter_code
_entity_poly.pdbx_strand_id
1 'polypeptide(L)'
;LAATLTLLPAVLGKLGPPRSTPARSRSPSGSSTGPPRSSRRGGNLLHKHPWPFAIGSLVVLIALSVPALGLKVAMPSIQVVPTDAPVRQGYELVQAQMGEGAPGMLQIIAPTSEADSTAAAARATEGIAMVTPPPMPAMDGSDFVMLQAVPNVDPSDNAMGSILDRLRSDLPSQALVGGAPAENLDLQQALNDYLPVIVGVILALGFLLLLVALQAPLIAILGTVVSLLSTAAAFGVAKLIFQDGHGAGLLGFTPPQGFLDGWGGPVFFFAMIFAIAMDYTVFLLSTAKEHYEESGDPKVAHVMGLAHSGRVIAAAAAVMVAVFFTFALAEPLPPKEMGIILGVAVLLDAVFIRLVLLPVLLRLTGHAAWWSPAWLRRILPNISFSHG
;
A
#
# COMPACT_ATOMS: atom_id res chain seq x y z
N LEU A 1 2.68 -15.75 14.71
CA LEU A 1 2.77 -15.39 16.13
C LEU A 1 3.29 -16.56 16.97
N ALA A 2 2.63 -17.74 16.93
CA ALA A 2 3.09 -18.91 17.68
C ALA A 2 4.54 -19.32 17.31
N ALA A 3 4.86 -19.37 16.02
CA ALA A 3 6.22 -19.65 15.56
C ALA A 3 7.25 -18.61 16.05
N THR A 4 6.89 -17.34 16.05
CA THR A 4 7.78 -16.25 16.50
C THR A 4 8.01 -16.29 18.01
N LEU A 5 6.97 -16.61 18.79
CA LEU A 5 7.06 -16.66 20.24
C LEU A 5 7.70 -17.93 20.79
N THR A 6 7.69 -19.02 20.02
CA THR A 6 8.23 -20.32 20.47
C THR A 6 9.51 -20.71 19.74
N LEU A 7 9.51 -20.66 18.42
CA LEU A 7 10.61 -21.17 17.60
C LEU A 7 11.82 -20.23 17.60
N LEU A 8 11.60 -18.92 17.55
CA LEU A 8 12.69 -17.95 17.58
C LEU A 8 13.46 -17.97 18.89
N PRO A 9 12.86 -17.93 20.09
CA PRO A 9 13.57 -18.08 21.35
C PRO A 9 14.27 -19.45 21.49
N ALA A 10 13.63 -20.52 21.02
CA ALA A 10 14.22 -21.87 21.07
C ALA A 10 15.47 -21.99 20.18
N VAL A 11 15.45 -21.39 18.98
CA VAL A 11 16.60 -21.35 18.05
C VAL A 11 17.72 -20.48 18.62
N LEU A 12 17.40 -19.28 19.12
CA LEU A 12 18.36 -18.37 19.74
C LEU A 12 18.97 -18.99 20.99
N GLY A 13 18.19 -19.68 21.82
CA GLY A 13 18.67 -20.40 22.99
C GLY A 13 19.62 -21.56 22.64
N LYS A 14 19.40 -22.26 21.50
CA LYS A 14 20.31 -23.32 21.01
C LYS A 14 21.59 -22.78 20.38
N LEU A 15 21.56 -21.60 19.75
CA LEU A 15 22.74 -20.98 19.15
C LEU A 15 23.74 -20.46 20.20
N GLY A 16 23.31 -20.31 21.45
CA GLY A 16 24.14 -19.84 22.55
C GLY A 16 24.66 -18.40 22.36
N PRO A 17 25.24 -17.79 23.39
CA PRO A 17 25.90 -16.50 23.22
C PRO A 17 27.11 -16.67 22.29
N PRO A 18 27.43 -15.66 21.45
CA PRO A 18 28.62 -15.72 20.59
C PRO A 18 29.84 -15.97 21.48
N ARG A 19 30.61 -17.04 21.15
CA ARG A 19 31.83 -17.39 21.86
C ARG A 19 32.74 -16.17 21.87
N SER A 20 32.82 -15.49 23.01
CA SER A 20 33.81 -14.45 23.24
C SER A 20 35.18 -15.09 23.15
N THR A 21 35.97 -14.77 22.14
CA THR A 21 37.39 -14.98 22.13
C THR A 21 37.97 -14.40 23.41
N PRO A 22 38.84 -15.15 24.16
CA PRO A 22 39.38 -14.64 25.42
C PRO A 22 40.17 -13.37 25.12
N ALA A 23 39.63 -12.24 25.55
CA ALA A 23 40.34 -10.96 25.50
C ALA A 23 41.51 -11.02 26.47
N ARG A 24 42.74 -10.90 25.93
CA ARG A 24 43.96 -10.62 26.72
C ARG A 24 43.62 -9.45 27.66
N SER A 25 43.80 -9.71 28.95
CA SER A 25 43.70 -8.75 30.04
C SER A 25 44.56 -7.52 29.75
N ARG A 26 43.94 -6.40 29.39
CA ARG A 26 44.48 -5.06 29.48
C ARG A 26 43.65 -4.28 30.49
N SER A 27 44.37 -3.64 31.41
CA SER A 27 43.93 -2.88 32.56
C SER A 27 42.72 -1.95 32.29
N PRO A 28 41.85 -1.74 33.31
CA PRO A 28 40.66 -0.91 33.15
C PRO A 28 41.04 0.57 33.19
N SER A 29 41.11 1.20 32.03
CA SER A 29 41.10 2.66 31.97
C SER A 29 39.93 3.05 31.05
N GLY A 30 38.85 3.55 31.66
CA GLY A 30 37.80 4.34 31.01
C GLY A 30 36.92 3.57 30.01
N SER A 31 35.85 2.95 30.50
CA SER A 31 34.75 2.38 29.66
C SER A 31 33.97 3.53 28.98
N SER A 32 34.40 3.96 27.79
CA SER A 32 33.53 4.73 26.91
C SER A 32 32.65 3.76 26.14
N THR A 33 31.51 3.39 26.67
CA THR A 33 30.38 2.75 25.94
C THR A 33 29.70 3.80 25.08
N GLY A 34 30.40 4.30 24.07
CA GLY A 34 29.83 5.24 23.12
C GLY A 34 29.48 4.54 21.79
N PRO A 35 28.43 4.92 21.11
CA PRO A 35 28.06 4.37 19.81
C PRO A 35 29.19 4.51 18.78
N PRO A 36 29.26 3.64 17.76
CA PRO A 36 30.36 3.61 16.81
C PRO A 36 30.52 4.94 16.07
N ARG A 37 31.78 5.33 15.81
CA ARG A 37 32.18 6.64 15.24
C ARG A 37 31.47 7.01 13.93
N SER A 38 30.99 6.06 13.14
CA SER A 38 30.27 6.30 11.88
C SER A 38 28.87 6.89 12.09
N SER A 39 28.13 6.39 13.08
CA SER A 39 26.77 6.89 13.40
C SER A 39 26.82 8.31 14.02
N ARG A 40 27.91 8.63 14.73
CA ARG A 40 28.15 9.98 15.29
C ARG A 40 28.41 11.05 14.21
N ARG A 41 29.05 10.70 13.08
CA ARG A 41 29.27 11.66 11.98
C ARG A 41 27.98 12.04 11.26
N GLY A 42 27.12 11.08 10.91
CA GLY A 42 25.81 11.35 10.29
C GLY A 42 24.89 12.15 11.22
N GLY A 43 24.78 11.74 12.48
CA GLY A 43 24.00 12.46 13.49
C GLY A 43 24.47 13.89 13.72
N ASN A 44 25.79 14.12 13.74
CA ASN A 44 26.38 15.47 13.91
C ASN A 44 26.14 16.39 12.69
N LEU A 45 26.05 15.83 11.47
CA LEU A 45 25.77 16.62 10.26
C LEU A 45 24.31 17.07 10.23
N LEU A 46 23.38 16.16 10.53
CA LEU A 46 21.97 16.48 10.72
C LEU A 46 21.76 17.48 11.87
N HIS A 47 22.58 17.36 12.93
CA HIS A 47 22.51 18.28 14.07
C HIS A 47 22.99 19.68 13.73
N LYS A 48 24.02 19.85 12.90
CA LYS A 48 24.56 21.17 12.51
C LYS A 48 23.65 21.92 11.53
N HIS A 49 23.04 21.22 10.59
CA HIS A 49 22.23 21.80 9.49
C HIS A 49 20.88 21.10 9.32
N PRO A 50 19.95 21.20 10.30
CA PRO A 50 18.68 20.46 10.23
C PRO A 50 17.77 20.91 9.07
N TRP A 51 17.71 22.22 8.83
CA TRP A 51 16.82 22.81 7.83
C TRP A 51 17.09 22.34 6.39
N PRO A 52 18.31 22.32 5.87
CA PRO A 52 18.59 21.83 4.52
C PRO A 52 18.17 20.37 4.33
N PHE A 53 18.40 19.52 5.32
CA PHE A 53 18.03 18.11 5.23
C PHE A 53 16.51 17.91 5.32
N ALA A 54 15.81 18.63 6.20
CA ALA A 54 14.36 18.57 6.29
C ALA A 54 13.70 19.10 5.02
N ILE A 55 14.12 20.26 4.51
CA ILE A 55 13.58 20.84 3.29
C ILE A 55 13.88 19.93 2.11
N GLY A 56 15.12 19.44 1.97
CA GLY A 56 15.49 18.53 0.89
C GLY A 56 14.67 17.25 0.89
N SER A 57 14.49 16.60 2.05
CA SER A 57 13.66 15.41 2.20
C SER A 57 12.19 15.69 1.88
N LEU A 58 11.66 16.80 2.37
CA LEU A 58 10.29 17.22 2.13
C LEU A 58 10.05 17.50 0.64
N VAL A 59 10.96 18.23 -0.01
CA VAL A 59 10.88 18.52 -1.45
C VAL A 59 10.89 17.23 -2.27
N VAL A 60 11.79 16.29 -1.94
CA VAL A 60 11.84 14.99 -2.64
C VAL A 60 10.55 14.22 -2.47
N LEU A 61 10.04 14.10 -1.24
CA LEU A 61 8.80 13.37 -0.97
C LEU A 61 7.59 14.03 -1.64
N ILE A 62 7.48 15.34 -1.60
CA ILE A 62 6.40 16.07 -2.29
C ILE A 62 6.52 15.86 -3.81
N ALA A 63 7.70 16.02 -4.38
CA ALA A 63 7.92 15.83 -5.81
C ALA A 63 7.54 14.41 -6.27
N LEU A 64 7.88 13.41 -5.48
CA LEU A 64 7.48 12.01 -5.73
C LEU A 64 5.99 11.76 -5.49
N SER A 65 5.32 12.56 -4.65
CA SER A 65 3.89 12.41 -4.40
C SER A 65 3.00 13.05 -5.47
N VAL A 66 3.49 14.07 -6.18
CA VAL A 66 2.70 14.77 -7.21
C VAL A 66 2.15 13.82 -8.29
N PRO A 67 2.92 12.87 -8.84
CA PRO A 67 2.39 11.93 -9.82
C PRO A 67 1.20 11.11 -9.31
N ALA A 68 1.14 10.80 -8.01
CA ALA A 68 0.04 10.03 -7.43
C ALA A 68 -1.35 10.68 -7.63
N LEU A 69 -1.42 12.01 -7.78
CA LEU A 69 -2.67 12.72 -8.06
C LEU A 69 -3.30 12.33 -9.41
N GLY A 70 -2.51 11.82 -10.34
CA GLY A 70 -2.97 11.33 -11.64
C GLY A 70 -3.05 9.81 -11.72
N LEU A 71 -3.02 9.12 -10.59
CA LEU A 71 -3.09 7.66 -10.53
C LEU A 71 -4.44 7.18 -11.08
N LYS A 72 -4.39 6.25 -12.00
CA LYS A 72 -5.57 5.56 -12.53
C LYS A 72 -5.54 4.11 -12.06
N VAL A 73 -6.70 3.64 -11.67
CA VAL A 73 -6.90 2.26 -11.20
C VAL A 73 -7.90 1.61 -12.13
N ALA A 74 -7.58 0.42 -12.64
CA ALA A 74 -8.50 -0.37 -13.45
C ALA A 74 -8.30 -1.86 -13.18
N MET A 75 -9.26 -2.67 -13.57
CA MET A 75 -9.12 -4.11 -13.49
C MET A 75 -7.98 -4.59 -14.39
N PRO A 76 -7.18 -5.57 -13.91
CA PRO A 76 -6.09 -6.08 -14.70
C PRO A 76 -6.61 -6.73 -15.98
N SER A 77 -6.03 -6.34 -17.10
CA SER A 77 -6.25 -6.97 -18.40
C SER A 77 -5.47 -8.27 -18.47
N ILE A 78 -5.83 -9.11 -19.45
CA ILE A 78 -5.05 -10.31 -19.79
C ILE A 78 -3.57 -9.97 -20.11
N GLN A 79 -3.29 -8.74 -20.48
CA GLN A 79 -1.93 -8.27 -20.79
C GLN A 79 -0.97 -8.27 -19.60
N VAL A 80 -1.48 -8.35 -18.34
CA VAL A 80 -0.63 -8.53 -17.15
C VAL A 80 -0.04 -9.94 -17.06
N VAL A 81 -0.57 -10.88 -17.84
CA VAL A 81 -0.11 -12.27 -17.94
C VAL A 81 0.92 -12.39 -19.06
N PRO A 82 2.04 -13.12 -18.87
CA PRO A 82 3.03 -13.36 -19.91
C PRO A 82 2.43 -13.92 -21.20
N THR A 83 3.00 -13.52 -22.35
CA THR A 83 2.48 -13.87 -23.68
C THR A 83 2.55 -15.36 -24.01
N ASP A 84 3.46 -16.08 -23.38
CA ASP A 84 3.67 -17.52 -23.53
C ASP A 84 2.78 -18.37 -22.61
N ALA A 85 2.07 -17.72 -21.67
CA ALA A 85 1.19 -18.42 -20.75
C ALA A 85 -0.04 -19.01 -21.48
N PRO A 86 -0.37 -20.29 -21.25
CA PRO A 86 -1.51 -20.94 -21.93
C PRO A 86 -2.86 -20.23 -21.74
N VAL A 87 -3.07 -19.60 -20.57
CA VAL A 87 -4.30 -18.85 -20.28
C VAL A 87 -4.43 -17.63 -21.19
N ARG A 88 -3.32 -16.93 -21.47
CA ARG A 88 -3.30 -15.79 -22.39
C ARG A 88 -3.52 -16.22 -23.83
N GLN A 89 -2.86 -17.28 -24.26
CA GLN A 89 -3.07 -17.84 -25.60
C GLN A 89 -4.52 -18.29 -25.81
N GLY A 90 -5.12 -18.93 -24.79
CA GLY A 90 -6.53 -19.30 -24.83
C GLY A 90 -7.48 -18.10 -24.92
N TYR A 91 -7.19 -17.06 -24.14
CA TYR A 91 -7.96 -15.81 -24.19
C TYR A 91 -7.87 -15.13 -25.57
N GLU A 92 -6.67 -14.96 -26.11
CA GLU A 92 -6.45 -14.36 -27.42
C GLU A 92 -7.07 -15.19 -28.55
N LEU A 93 -7.09 -16.52 -28.42
CA LEU A 93 -7.78 -17.40 -29.38
C LEU A 93 -9.30 -17.20 -29.33
N VAL A 94 -9.88 -17.07 -28.14
CA VAL A 94 -11.31 -16.77 -28.00
C VAL A 94 -11.65 -15.42 -28.62
N GLN A 95 -10.85 -14.39 -28.39
CA GLN A 95 -11.02 -13.07 -29.03
C GLN A 95 -10.97 -13.16 -30.56
N ALA A 96 -9.96 -13.85 -31.07
CA ALA A 96 -9.78 -13.97 -32.53
C ALA A 96 -10.92 -14.73 -33.24
N GLN A 97 -11.56 -15.69 -32.55
CA GLN A 97 -12.60 -16.53 -33.16
C GLN A 97 -14.02 -16.05 -32.87
N MET A 98 -14.23 -15.41 -31.70
CA MET A 98 -15.58 -15.08 -31.22
C MET A 98 -15.82 -13.58 -31.00
N GLY A 99 -14.81 -12.75 -31.26
CA GLY A 99 -14.86 -11.30 -31.07
C GLY A 99 -14.17 -10.82 -29.79
N GLU A 100 -13.76 -9.55 -29.79
CA GLU A 100 -12.93 -8.96 -28.72
C GLU A 100 -13.57 -9.06 -27.33
N GLY A 101 -14.87 -8.91 -27.23
CA GLY A 101 -15.60 -8.98 -25.96
C GLY A 101 -15.98 -10.38 -25.51
N ALA A 102 -15.75 -11.41 -26.33
CA ALA A 102 -16.20 -12.77 -26.03
C ALA A 102 -15.62 -13.38 -24.73
N PRO A 103 -14.38 -13.07 -24.30
CA PRO A 103 -13.88 -13.56 -23.02
C PRO A 103 -14.62 -12.98 -21.81
N GLY A 104 -15.33 -11.87 -21.96
CA GLY A 104 -16.05 -11.18 -20.90
C GLY A 104 -17.52 -10.92 -21.26
N MET A 105 -18.27 -11.98 -21.54
CA MET A 105 -19.69 -11.86 -21.81
C MET A 105 -20.44 -11.28 -20.61
N LEU A 106 -21.34 -10.34 -20.89
CA LEU A 106 -22.30 -9.81 -19.91
C LEU A 106 -23.46 -10.78 -19.75
N GLN A 107 -23.91 -11.00 -18.54
CA GLN A 107 -25.07 -11.84 -18.22
C GLN A 107 -26.26 -10.92 -17.92
N ILE A 108 -27.35 -11.12 -18.60
CA ILE A 108 -28.58 -10.35 -18.41
C ILE A 108 -29.65 -11.34 -17.89
N ILE A 109 -30.21 -11.05 -16.73
CA ILE A 109 -31.31 -11.81 -16.15
C ILE A 109 -32.57 -10.96 -16.27
N ALA A 110 -33.63 -11.52 -16.86
CA ALA A 110 -34.89 -10.85 -17.02
C ALA A 110 -36.07 -11.82 -16.76
N PRO A 111 -37.26 -11.31 -16.39
CA PRO A 111 -38.46 -12.12 -16.33
C PRO A 111 -38.74 -12.77 -17.69
N THR A 112 -39.25 -14.01 -17.70
CA THR A 112 -39.55 -14.76 -18.92
C THR A 112 -40.53 -13.99 -19.81
N SER A 113 -41.47 -13.24 -19.22
CA SER A 113 -42.42 -12.38 -19.93
C SER A 113 -41.78 -11.22 -20.69
N GLU A 114 -40.58 -10.79 -20.29
CA GLU A 114 -39.84 -9.68 -20.91
C GLU A 114 -38.62 -10.16 -21.71
N ALA A 115 -38.45 -11.46 -21.91
CA ALA A 115 -37.26 -12.04 -22.55
C ALA A 115 -36.99 -11.45 -23.94
N ASP A 116 -38.03 -11.40 -24.78
CA ASP A 116 -37.92 -10.91 -26.18
C ASP A 116 -37.65 -9.41 -26.24
N SER A 117 -38.31 -8.59 -25.40
CA SER A 117 -38.06 -7.15 -25.31
C SER A 117 -36.68 -6.85 -24.78
N THR A 118 -36.22 -7.58 -23.76
CA THR A 118 -34.86 -7.50 -23.21
C THR A 118 -33.81 -7.86 -24.26
N ALA A 119 -34.00 -8.94 -24.99
CA ALA A 119 -33.12 -9.36 -26.08
C ALA A 119 -33.05 -8.33 -27.22
N ALA A 120 -34.17 -7.73 -27.57
CA ALA A 120 -34.25 -6.69 -28.60
C ALA A 120 -33.52 -5.41 -28.16
N ALA A 121 -33.78 -4.95 -26.93
CA ALA A 121 -33.09 -3.79 -26.35
C ALA A 121 -31.58 -4.00 -26.27
N ALA A 122 -31.15 -5.14 -25.74
CA ALA A 122 -29.71 -5.46 -25.63
C ALA A 122 -29.03 -5.49 -27.01
N ARG A 123 -29.67 -6.00 -28.06
CA ARG A 123 -29.12 -5.97 -29.43
C ARG A 123 -29.04 -4.57 -30.03
N ALA A 124 -29.93 -3.66 -29.61
CA ALA A 124 -29.96 -2.29 -30.08
C ALA A 124 -28.97 -1.38 -29.35
N THR A 125 -28.49 -1.82 -28.18
CA THR A 125 -27.54 -1.03 -27.37
C THR A 125 -26.19 -0.89 -28.09
N GLU A 126 -25.73 0.34 -28.25
CA GLU A 126 -24.43 0.64 -28.85
C GLU A 126 -23.30 0.07 -27.98
N GLY A 127 -22.43 -0.71 -28.60
CA GLY A 127 -21.32 -1.40 -27.92
C GLY A 127 -21.58 -2.88 -27.66
N ILE A 128 -22.77 -3.40 -27.95
CA ILE A 128 -23.06 -4.83 -27.95
C ILE A 128 -22.92 -5.37 -29.36
N ALA A 129 -22.02 -6.32 -29.55
CA ALA A 129 -21.77 -6.97 -30.83
C ALA A 129 -22.81 -8.08 -31.13
N MET A 130 -23.18 -8.85 -30.11
CA MET A 130 -24.07 -9.99 -30.27
C MET A 130 -24.78 -10.28 -28.94
N VAL A 131 -26.03 -10.76 -29.07
CA VAL A 131 -26.79 -11.39 -27.97
C VAL A 131 -27.08 -12.83 -28.34
N THR A 132 -26.64 -13.77 -27.51
CA THR A 132 -26.78 -15.19 -27.80
C THR A 132 -28.24 -15.62 -27.73
N PRO A 133 -28.78 -16.26 -28.78
CA PRO A 133 -30.10 -16.90 -28.76
C PRO A 133 -29.97 -18.40 -28.48
N PRO A 134 -31.02 -19.06 -27.98
CA PRO A 134 -32.19 -18.49 -27.30
C PRO A 134 -31.93 -18.20 -25.84
N PRO A 135 -32.78 -17.40 -25.17
CA PRO A 135 -32.64 -17.21 -23.73
C PRO A 135 -32.80 -18.57 -23.02
N MET A 136 -31.81 -18.89 -22.18
CA MET A 136 -31.86 -20.11 -21.38
C MET A 136 -32.66 -19.86 -20.09
N PRO A 137 -33.54 -20.79 -19.65
CA PRO A 137 -34.14 -20.72 -18.33
C PRO A 137 -33.01 -20.60 -17.28
N ALA A 138 -33.18 -19.73 -16.31
CA ALA A 138 -32.19 -19.57 -15.25
C ALA A 138 -32.08 -20.83 -14.37
N MET A 139 -33.22 -21.48 -14.12
CA MET A 139 -33.35 -22.80 -13.47
C MET A 139 -34.66 -23.43 -13.94
N ASP A 140 -34.78 -24.75 -13.83
CA ASP A 140 -36.05 -25.46 -14.11
C ASP A 140 -37.18 -24.92 -13.23
N GLY A 141 -38.26 -24.43 -13.85
CA GLY A 141 -39.39 -23.81 -13.16
C GLY A 141 -39.17 -22.35 -12.70
N SER A 142 -38.09 -21.71 -13.12
CA SER A 142 -37.86 -20.28 -12.85
C SER A 142 -38.67 -19.39 -13.79
N ASP A 143 -39.25 -18.31 -13.25
CA ASP A 143 -39.89 -17.26 -14.03
C ASP A 143 -38.87 -16.28 -14.67
N PHE A 144 -37.57 -16.57 -14.59
CA PHE A 144 -36.48 -15.76 -15.14
C PHE A 144 -35.73 -16.52 -16.24
N VAL A 145 -35.21 -15.74 -17.17
CA VAL A 145 -34.30 -16.20 -18.23
C VAL A 145 -32.99 -15.50 -18.14
N MET A 146 -31.93 -16.18 -18.58
CA MET A 146 -30.58 -15.61 -18.70
C MET A 146 -30.25 -15.44 -20.18
N LEU A 147 -29.84 -14.24 -20.56
CA LEU A 147 -29.27 -13.89 -21.85
C LEU A 147 -27.79 -13.58 -21.69
N GLN A 148 -26.99 -13.82 -22.71
CA GLN A 148 -25.60 -13.43 -22.75
C GLN A 148 -25.40 -12.39 -23.85
N ALA A 149 -24.82 -11.25 -23.50
CA ALA A 149 -24.46 -10.21 -24.43
C ALA A 149 -22.92 -10.11 -24.54
N VAL A 150 -22.44 -10.11 -25.77
CA VAL A 150 -21.02 -9.99 -26.10
C VAL A 150 -20.74 -8.52 -26.44
N PRO A 151 -19.90 -7.82 -25.66
CA PRO A 151 -19.47 -6.48 -26.01
C PRO A 151 -18.60 -6.48 -27.28
N ASN A 152 -18.47 -5.33 -27.93
CA ASN A 152 -17.60 -5.16 -29.10
C ASN A 152 -16.17 -4.73 -28.75
N VAL A 153 -15.84 -4.69 -27.46
CA VAL A 153 -14.53 -4.33 -26.92
C VAL A 153 -14.04 -5.36 -25.92
N ASP A 154 -12.74 -5.36 -25.65
CA ASP A 154 -12.15 -6.19 -24.61
C ASP A 154 -12.77 -5.87 -23.23
N PRO A 155 -12.98 -6.88 -22.36
CA PRO A 155 -13.54 -6.69 -21.02
C PRO A 155 -12.78 -5.68 -20.14
N SER A 156 -11.51 -5.45 -20.43
CA SER A 156 -10.66 -4.48 -19.70
C SER A 156 -10.58 -3.11 -20.38
N ASP A 157 -11.27 -2.91 -21.50
CA ASP A 157 -11.27 -1.61 -22.19
C ASP A 157 -11.99 -0.54 -21.37
N ASN A 158 -11.49 0.70 -21.47
CA ASN A 158 -12.09 1.86 -20.79
C ASN A 158 -13.54 2.15 -21.24
N ALA A 159 -13.89 1.76 -22.46
CA ALA A 159 -15.24 1.93 -22.99
C ALA A 159 -16.27 0.98 -22.34
N MET A 160 -15.81 -0.09 -21.68
CA MET A 160 -16.70 -1.10 -21.07
C MET A 160 -17.67 -0.48 -20.06
N GLY A 161 -17.20 0.49 -19.25
CA GLY A 161 -18.06 1.18 -18.29
C GLY A 161 -19.23 1.89 -18.97
N SER A 162 -18.96 2.65 -20.04
CA SER A 162 -19.99 3.36 -20.78
C SER A 162 -20.94 2.44 -21.54
N ILE A 163 -20.45 1.27 -21.98
CA ILE A 163 -21.30 0.23 -22.61
C ILE A 163 -22.24 -0.37 -21.57
N LEU A 164 -21.72 -0.69 -20.39
CA LEU A 164 -22.50 -1.24 -19.29
C LEU A 164 -23.59 -0.25 -18.82
N ASP A 165 -23.25 1.02 -18.69
CA ASP A 165 -24.22 2.07 -18.28
C ASP A 165 -25.33 2.24 -19.33
N ARG A 166 -24.98 2.26 -20.62
CA ARG A 166 -25.98 2.29 -21.70
C ARG A 166 -26.88 1.06 -21.68
N LEU A 167 -26.26 -0.13 -21.58
CA LEU A 167 -27.01 -1.38 -21.53
C LEU A 167 -28.01 -1.38 -20.36
N ARG A 168 -27.58 -0.96 -19.16
CA ARG A 168 -28.45 -0.84 -17.98
C ARG A 168 -29.60 0.17 -18.19
N SER A 169 -29.35 1.25 -18.92
CA SER A 169 -30.39 2.27 -19.20
C SER A 169 -31.38 1.87 -20.28
N ASP A 170 -30.94 1.06 -21.25
CA ASP A 170 -31.76 0.65 -22.41
C ASP A 170 -32.67 -0.55 -22.09
N LEU A 171 -32.30 -1.33 -21.08
CA LEU A 171 -33.02 -2.53 -20.70
C LEU A 171 -34.28 -2.21 -19.88
N PRO A 172 -35.32 -3.09 -19.93
CA PRO A 172 -36.47 -3.00 -19.05
C PRO A 172 -36.06 -2.97 -17.57
N SER A 173 -36.82 -2.26 -16.75
CA SER A 173 -36.47 -1.98 -15.34
C SER A 173 -36.33 -3.22 -14.45
N GLN A 174 -36.88 -4.36 -14.85
CA GLN A 174 -36.77 -5.64 -14.13
C GLN A 174 -35.58 -6.48 -14.60
N ALA A 175 -34.90 -6.08 -15.67
CA ALA A 175 -33.72 -6.75 -16.16
C ALA A 175 -32.47 -6.28 -15.37
N LEU A 176 -31.63 -7.24 -14.97
CA LEU A 176 -30.39 -6.99 -14.24
C LEU A 176 -29.21 -7.45 -15.09
N VAL A 177 -28.14 -6.65 -15.06
CA VAL A 177 -26.90 -6.95 -15.78
C VAL A 177 -25.79 -7.29 -14.80
N GLY A 178 -25.24 -8.50 -14.96
CA GLY A 178 -24.12 -9.04 -14.21
C GLY A 178 -23.05 -9.63 -15.14
N GLY A 179 -22.27 -10.54 -14.61
CA GLY A 179 -21.12 -11.14 -15.29
C GLY A 179 -19.81 -10.45 -14.91
N ALA A 180 -18.68 -11.13 -15.15
CA ALA A 180 -17.38 -10.69 -14.65
C ALA A 180 -17.03 -9.22 -14.97
N PRO A 181 -17.25 -8.68 -16.19
CA PRO A 181 -16.97 -7.27 -16.44
C PRO A 181 -17.84 -6.31 -15.63
N ALA A 182 -19.14 -6.62 -15.46
CA ALA A 182 -20.06 -5.81 -14.68
C ALA A 182 -19.69 -5.83 -13.19
N GLU A 183 -19.43 -7.02 -12.64
CA GLU A 183 -19.00 -7.20 -11.25
C GLU A 183 -17.70 -6.46 -10.96
N ASN A 184 -16.74 -6.52 -11.87
CA ASN A 184 -15.46 -5.83 -11.75
C ASN A 184 -15.63 -4.31 -11.75
N LEU A 185 -16.47 -3.76 -12.63
CA LEU A 185 -16.74 -2.32 -12.69
C LEU A 185 -17.51 -1.84 -11.45
N ASP A 186 -18.52 -2.59 -11.01
CA ASP A 186 -19.27 -2.27 -9.80
C ASP A 186 -18.37 -2.32 -8.55
N LEU A 187 -17.47 -3.31 -8.46
CA LEU A 187 -16.48 -3.39 -7.39
C LEU A 187 -15.51 -2.20 -7.43
N GLN A 188 -15.02 -1.85 -8.63
CA GLN A 188 -14.12 -0.70 -8.80
C GLN A 188 -14.81 0.60 -8.39
N GLN A 189 -16.06 0.79 -8.76
CA GLN A 189 -16.85 1.95 -8.38
C GLN A 189 -17.04 1.99 -6.86
N ALA A 190 -17.46 0.88 -6.25
CA ALA A 190 -17.59 0.79 -4.81
C ALA A 190 -16.28 1.09 -4.08
N LEU A 191 -15.15 0.55 -4.55
CA LEU A 191 -13.84 0.85 -3.97
C LEU A 191 -13.49 2.33 -4.09
N ASN A 192 -13.76 2.97 -5.22
CA ASN A 192 -13.50 4.39 -5.41
C ASN A 192 -14.37 5.27 -4.48
N ASP A 193 -15.64 4.92 -4.33
CA ASP A 193 -16.59 5.66 -3.49
C ASP A 193 -16.23 5.55 -2.01
N TYR A 194 -15.78 4.39 -1.56
CA TYR A 194 -15.39 4.14 -0.17
C TYR A 194 -13.93 4.46 0.14
N LEU A 195 -13.07 4.66 -0.86
CA LEU A 195 -11.63 4.94 -0.67
C LEU A 195 -11.37 6.10 0.31
N PRO A 196 -12.04 7.27 0.22
CA PRO A 196 -11.80 8.36 1.15
C PRO A 196 -12.15 7.98 2.60
N VAL A 197 -13.22 7.22 2.79
CA VAL A 197 -13.64 6.76 4.11
C VAL A 197 -12.64 5.77 4.68
N ILE A 198 -12.20 4.79 3.89
CA ILE A 198 -11.22 3.78 4.30
C ILE A 198 -9.90 4.44 4.68
N VAL A 199 -9.40 5.34 3.83
CA VAL A 199 -8.18 6.12 4.11
C VAL A 199 -8.34 6.93 5.38
N GLY A 200 -9.47 7.62 5.56
CA GLY A 200 -9.78 8.38 6.77
C GLY A 200 -9.78 7.53 8.04
N VAL A 201 -10.38 6.34 7.98
CA VAL A 201 -10.40 5.39 9.11
C VAL A 201 -9.00 4.89 9.45
N ILE A 202 -8.20 4.51 8.43
CA ILE A 202 -6.83 4.04 8.64
C ILE A 202 -5.97 5.14 9.27
N LEU A 203 -6.07 6.38 8.77
CA LEU A 203 -5.36 7.53 9.32
C LEU A 203 -5.79 7.83 10.77
N ALA A 204 -7.10 7.78 11.04
CA ALA A 204 -7.62 7.99 12.39
C ALA A 204 -7.14 6.91 13.37
N LEU A 205 -7.15 5.66 12.97
CA LEU A 205 -6.63 4.55 13.79
C LEU A 205 -5.14 4.68 14.04
N GLY A 206 -4.34 5.00 13.03
CA GLY A 206 -2.90 5.25 13.18
C GLY A 206 -2.60 6.45 14.08
N PHE A 207 -3.33 7.55 13.88
CA PHE A 207 -3.23 8.71 14.77
C PHE A 207 -3.59 8.36 16.22
N LEU A 208 -4.70 7.64 16.44
CA LEU A 208 -5.10 7.20 17.79
C LEU A 208 -4.07 6.27 18.41
N LEU A 209 -3.49 5.35 17.65
CA LEU A 209 -2.43 4.48 18.12
C LEU A 209 -1.23 5.29 18.62
N LEU A 210 -0.74 6.24 17.81
CA LEU A 210 0.35 7.14 18.20
C LEU A 210 -0.05 8.02 19.41
N LEU A 211 -1.28 8.51 19.43
CA LEU A 211 -1.77 9.34 20.53
C LEU A 211 -1.81 8.58 21.85
N VAL A 212 -2.28 7.32 21.83
CA VAL A 212 -2.31 6.44 23.01
C VAL A 212 -0.89 6.08 23.45
N ALA A 213 -0.03 5.69 22.51
CA ALA A 213 1.34 5.29 22.82
C ALA A 213 2.20 6.45 23.36
N LEU A 214 2.08 7.62 22.77
CA LEU A 214 2.94 8.75 23.07
C LEU A 214 2.31 9.75 24.04
N GLN A 215 0.98 9.79 24.15
CA GLN A 215 0.23 10.80 24.90
C GLN A 215 0.61 12.26 24.54
N ALA A 216 1.10 12.46 23.31
CA ALA A 216 1.61 13.71 22.78
C ALA A 216 0.95 14.03 21.43
N PRO A 217 -0.12 14.87 21.41
CA PRO A 217 -0.92 15.10 20.21
C PRO A 217 -0.13 15.64 19.02
N LEU A 218 0.80 16.59 19.26
CA LEU A 218 1.57 17.21 18.20
C LEU A 218 2.42 16.20 17.44
N ILE A 219 3.11 15.32 18.19
CA ILE A 219 3.97 14.33 17.55
C ILE A 219 3.18 13.21 16.89
N ALA A 220 1.99 12.88 17.42
CA ALA A 220 1.08 11.94 16.80
C ALA A 220 0.58 12.46 15.43
N ILE A 221 0.20 13.75 15.36
CA ILE A 221 -0.17 14.40 14.09
C ILE A 221 1.01 14.40 13.12
N LEU A 222 2.18 14.85 13.54
CA LEU A 222 3.36 14.90 12.70
C LEU A 222 3.74 13.51 12.17
N GLY A 223 3.73 12.49 13.03
CA GLY A 223 4.00 11.10 12.63
C GLY A 223 3.02 10.60 11.58
N THR A 224 1.73 10.84 11.77
CA THR A 224 0.69 10.45 10.82
C THR A 224 0.85 11.16 9.47
N VAL A 225 1.08 12.49 9.48
CA VAL A 225 1.23 13.29 8.25
C VAL A 225 2.47 12.87 7.45
N VAL A 226 3.62 12.65 8.11
CA VAL A 226 4.83 12.22 7.39
C VAL A 226 4.68 10.81 6.84
N SER A 227 3.99 9.90 7.54
CA SER A 227 3.70 8.56 7.03
C SER A 227 2.75 8.59 5.83
N LEU A 228 1.75 9.47 5.85
CA LEU A 228 0.88 9.71 4.70
C LEU A 228 1.67 10.23 3.49
N LEU A 229 2.59 11.17 3.71
CA LEU A 229 3.44 11.73 2.65
C LEU A 229 4.35 10.66 2.03
N SER A 230 4.94 9.79 2.85
CA SER A 230 5.75 8.65 2.37
C SER A 230 4.92 7.68 1.53
N THR A 231 3.70 7.39 1.97
CA THR A 231 2.77 6.53 1.24
C THR A 231 2.39 7.15 -0.11
N ALA A 232 2.05 8.44 -0.12
CA ALA A 232 1.74 9.16 -1.36
C ALA A 232 2.94 9.18 -2.33
N ALA A 233 4.16 9.34 -1.81
CA ALA A 233 5.39 9.29 -2.62
C ALA A 233 5.60 7.90 -3.24
N ALA A 234 5.32 6.82 -2.51
CA ALA A 234 5.42 5.46 -3.04
C ALA A 234 4.41 5.21 -4.17
N PHE A 235 3.16 5.66 -4.02
CA PHE A 235 2.17 5.61 -5.09
C PHE A 235 2.56 6.47 -6.29
N GLY A 236 3.19 7.63 -6.07
CA GLY A 236 3.70 8.46 -7.16
C GLY A 236 4.80 7.76 -7.95
N VAL A 237 5.73 7.06 -7.28
CA VAL A 237 6.74 6.23 -7.94
C VAL A 237 6.09 5.07 -8.69
N ALA A 238 5.08 4.43 -8.11
CA ALA A 238 4.33 3.37 -8.77
C ALA A 238 3.71 3.86 -10.08
N LYS A 239 3.07 5.03 -10.06
CA LYS A 239 2.52 5.64 -11.29
C LYS A 239 3.59 5.87 -12.34
N LEU A 240 4.71 6.47 -11.97
CA LEU A 240 5.81 6.74 -12.90
C LEU A 240 6.33 5.45 -13.57
N ILE A 241 6.39 4.35 -12.81
CA ILE A 241 6.91 3.08 -13.33
C ILE A 241 5.83 2.34 -14.13
N PHE A 242 4.67 2.10 -13.55
CA PHE A 242 3.67 1.17 -14.11
C PHE A 242 2.70 1.84 -15.07
N GLN A 243 2.40 3.13 -14.91
CA GLN A 243 1.52 3.86 -15.82
C GLN A 243 2.29 4.63 -16.89
N ASP A 244 3.32 5.37 -16.47
CA ASP A 244 4.08 6.22 -17.38
C ASP A 244 5.26 5.46 -18.02
N GLY A 245 5.55 4.22 -17.57
CA GLY A 245 6.53 3.31 -18.18
C GLY A 245 8.00 3.61 -17.88
N HIS A 246 8.28 4.52 -16.92
CA HIS A 246 9.66 4.86 -16.58
C HIS A 246 10.39 3.65 -15.94
N GLY A 247 11.36 3.08 -16.65
CA GLY A 247 12.09 1.91 -16.17
C GLY A 247 11.42 0.56 -16.43
N ALA A 248 10.30 0.51 -17.14
CA ALA A 248 9.58 -0.71 -17.47
C ALA A 248 10.47 -1.76 -18.14
N GLY A 249 11.36 -1.35 -19.04
CA GLY A 249 12.30 -2.24 -19.71
C GLY A 249 13.30 -2.91 -18.77
N LEU A 250 13.70 -2.24 -17.66
CA LEU A 250 14.56 -2.84 -16.63
C LEU A 250 13.84 -3.92 -15.83
N LEU A 251 12.53 -3.78 -15.68
CA LEU A 251 11.67 -4.69 -14.95
C LEU A 251 11.08 -5.79 -15.84
N GLY A 252 11.41 -5.78 -17.13
CA GLY A 252 10.99 -6.80 -18.08
C GLY A 252 9.49 -6.83 -18.35
N PHE A 253 8.81 -5.68 -18.35
CA PHE A 253 7.41 -5.59 -18.76
C PHE A 253 7.21 -4.44 -19.76
N THR A 254 6.18 -4.56 -20.58
CA THR A 254 5.69 -3.46 -21.42
C THR A 254 4.62 -2.73 -20.62
N PRO A 255 4.62 -1.37 -20.58
CA PRO A 255 3.57 -0.63 -19.89
C PRO A 255 2.21 -1.02 -20.49
N PRO A 256 1.37 -1.73 -19.75
CA PRO A 256 0.27 -2.40 -20.45
C PRO A 256 -0.83 -1.43 -20.79
N GLN A 257 -1.26 -0.56 -19.90
CA GLN A 257 -2.48 0.19 -20.15
C GLN A 257 -2.60 1.48 -19.37
N GLY A 258 -1.56 1.89 -18.66
CA GLY A 258 -1.59 3.10 -17.85
C GLY A 258 -2.49 3.00 -16.62
N PHE A 259 -2.62 1.79 -16.00
CA PHE A 259 -3.36 1.56 -14.76
C PHE A 259 -2.53 0.81 -13.75
N LEU A 260 -2.84 1.02 -12.48
CA LEU A 260 -2.49 0.09 -11.41
C LEU A 260 -3.59 -0.95 -11.25
N ASP A 261 -3.20 -2.14 -10.77
CA ASP A 261 -4.14 -3.22 -10.49
C ASP A 261 -5.27 -2.77 -9.58
N GLY A 262 -6.51 -2.81 -10.09
CA GLY A 262 -7.72 -2.37 -9.42
C GLY A 262 -8.30 -3.33 -8.40
N TRP A 263 -7.78 -4.55 -8.28
CA TRP A 263 -8.26 -5.60 -7.37
C TRP A 263 -8.06 -5.25 -5.88
N GLY A 264 -8.54 -4.06 -5.47
CA GLY A 264 -8.32 -3.55 -4.13
C GLY A 264 -6.87 -3.11 -3.88
N GLY A 265 -6.01 -3.14 -4.92
CA GLY A 265 -4.59 -2.83 -4.83
C GLY A 265 -4.30 -1.52 -4.12
N PRO A 266 -4.89 -0.38 -4.51
CA PRO A 266 -4.64 0.89 -3.84
C PRO A 266 -5.05 0.91 -2.37
N VAL A 267 -6.21 0.32 -2.03
CA VAL A 267 -6.68 0.23 -0.64
C VAL A 267 -5.78 -0.70 0.17
N PHE A 268 -5.49 -1.88 -0.37
CA PHE A 268 -4.62 -2.87 0.27
C PHE A 268 -3.20 -2.34 0.46
N PHE A 269 -2.60 -1.76 -0.58
CA PHE A 269 -1.25 -1.22 -0.50
C PHE A 269 -1.19 -0.03 0.45
N PHE A 270 -2.18 0.86 0.42
CA PHE A 270 -2.25 1.96 1.38
C PHE A 270 -2.28 1.45 2.82
N ALA A 271 -3.19 0.53 3.13
CA ALA A 271 -3.32 -0.04 4.47
C ALA A 271 -2.03 -0.74 4.92
N MET A 272 -1.41 -1.52 4.03
CA MET A 272 -0.20 -2.28 4.33
C MET A 272 1.02 -1.36 4.54
N ILE A 273 1.23 -0.39 3.65
CA ILE A 273 2.31 0.59 3.77
C ILE A 273 2.16 1.37 5.07
N PHE A 274 0.94 1.87 5.32
CA PHE A 274 0.66 2.68 6.49
C PHE A 274 0.83 1.90 7.79
N ALA A 275 0.37 0.63 7.84
CA ALA A 275 0.57 -0.25 9.00
C ALA A 275 2.07 -0.48 9.28
N ILE A 276 2.86 -0.83 8.26
CA ILE A 276 4.30 -1.02 8.37
C ILE A 276 4.98 0.28 8.86
N ALA A 277 4.60 1.42 8.28
CA ALA A 277 5.13 2.72 8.68
C ALA A 277 4.78 3.05 10.14
N MET A 278 3.58 2.74 10.61
CA MET A 278 3.17 3.02 11.97
C MET A 278 3.94 2.21 13.02
N ASP A 279 4.12 0.90 12.80
CA ASP A 279 4.82 0.04 13.75
C ASP A 279 6.22 0.58 14.11
N TYR A 280 6.97 0.95 13.11
CA TYR A 280 8.30 1.50 13.32
C TYR A 280 8.28 2.94 13.84
N THR A 281 7.28 3.73 13.49
CA THR A 281 7.13 5.10 14.00
C THR A 281 6.84 5.06 15.51
N VAL A 282 5.95 4.17 15.93
CA VAL A 282 5.69 3.92 17.36
C VAL A 282 6.97 3.50 18.08
N PHE A 283 7.72 2.55 17.53
CA PHE A 283 8.96 2.07 18.13
C PHE A 283 10.02 3.19 18.30
N LEU A 284 10.25 3.99 17.26
CA LEU A 284 11.22 5.09 17.31
C LEU A 284 10.79 6.16 18.32
N LEU A 285 9.53 6.56 18.27
CA LEU A 285 9.02 7.65 19.09
C LEU A 285 8.81 7.23 20.56
N SER A 286 8.47 5.97 20.84
CA SER A 286 8.40 5.46 22.23
C SER A 286 9.77 5.44 22.89
N THR A 287 10.82 4.98 22.17
CA THR A 287 12.19 5.05 22.66
C THR A 287 12.66 6.51 22.89
N ALA A 288 12.30 7.41 21.99
CA ALA A 288 12.60 8.82 22.15
C ALA A 288 11.86 9.44 23.35
N LYS A 289 10.60 9.05 23.59
CA LYS A 289 9.80 9.47 24.75
C LYS A 289 10.43 9.00 26.06
N GLU A 290 10.83 7.75 26.16
CA GLU A 290 11.50 7.17 27.33
C GLU A 290 12.74 8.01 27.72
N HIS A 291 13.62 8.29 26.76
CA HIS A 291 14.78 9.15 27.01
C HIS A 291 14.43 10.60 27.33
N TYR A 292 13.29 11.11 26.84
CA TYR A 292 12.80 12.42 27.25
C TYR A 292 12.30 12.43 28.68
N GLU A 293 11.57 11.41 29.11
CA GLU A 293 11.07 11.29 30.49
C GLU A 293 12.19 11.14 31.51
N GLU A 294 13.28 10.45 31.14
CA GLU A 294 14.46 10.30 31.98
C GLU A 294 15.31 11.58 32.11
N SER A 295 15.55 12.26 30.97
CA SER A 295 16.49 13.36 30.90
C SER A 295 15.87 14.75 31.03
N GLY A 296 14.58 14.90 30.70
CA GLY A 296 13.92 16.21 30.57
C GLY A 296 14.44 17.05 29.38
N ASP A 297 15.43 16.55 28.63
CA ASP A 297 16.08 17.30 27.53
C ASP A 297 15.66 16.73 26.16
N PRO A 298 14.94 17.52 25.32
CA PRO A 298 14.54 17.09 23.98
C PRO A 298 15.72 16.74 23.06
N LYS A 299 16.92 17.31 23.34
CA LYS A 299 18.13 17.00 22.56
C LYS A 299 18.63 15.59 22.85
N VAL A 300 18.59 15.18 24.10
CA VAL A 300 18.96 13.82 24.51
C VAL A 300 17.95 12.83 23.92
N ALA A 301 16.67 13.12 24.04
CA ALA A 301 15.60 12.27 23.53
C ALA A 301 15.77 11.91 22.05
N HIS A 302 15.98 12.89 21.16
CA HIS A 302 16.09 12.60 19.73
C HIS A 302 17.43 11.94 19.35
N VAL A 303 18.55 12.32 19.97
CA VAL A 303 19.86 11.72 19.66
C VAL A 303 19.94 10.29 20.15
N MET A 304 19.48 10.02 21.37
CA MET A 304 19.52 8.67 21.95
C MET A 304 18.45 7.76 21.34
N GLY A 305 17.25 8.27 21.10
CA GLY A 305 16.20 7.54 20.37
C GLY A 305 16.69 7.06 19.00
N LEU A 306 17.33 7.96 18.23
CA LEU A 306 17.90 7.60 16.92
C LEU A 306 19.11 6.65 17.04
N ALA A 307 19.98 6.85 18.04
CA ALA A 307 21.18 6.02 18.22
C ALA A 307 20.84 4.57 18.63
N HIS A 308 19.83 4.39 19.49
CA HIS A 308 19.39 3.06 19.92
C HIS A 308 18.55 2.36 18.85
N SER A 309 17.50 3.03 18.36
CA SER A 309 16.54 2.44 17.43
C SER A 309 17.02 2.43 15.98
N GLY A 310 17.84 3.40 15.56
CA GLY A 310 18.18 3.60 14.16
C GLY A 310 18.90 2.43 13.50
N ARG A 311 19.78 1.72 14.24
CA ARG A 311 20.45 0.52 13.71
C ARG A 311 19.45 -0.63 13.49
N VAL A 312 18.56 -0.86 14.43
CA VAL A 312 17.54 -1.92 14.36
C VAL A 312 16.57 -1.62 13.23
N ILE A 313 16.09 -0.38 13.16
CA ILE A 313 15.19 0.08 12.09
C ILE A 313 15.86 -0.04 10.72
N ALA A 314 17.11 0.42 10.57
CA ALA A 314 17.82 0.33 9.30
C ALA A 314 18.05 -1.13 8.85
N ALA A 315 18.40 -2.02 9.78
CA ALA A 315 18.59 -3.44 9.47
C ALA A 315 17.27 -4.10 9.09
N ALA A 316 16.19 -3.86 9.84
CA ALA A 316 14.87 -4.39 9.54
C ALA A 316 14.33 -3.85 8.20
N ALA A 317 14.48 -2.54 7.95
CA ALA A 317 14.09 -1.94 6.70
C ALA A 317 14.87 -2.51 5.51
N ALA A 318 16.18 -2.71 5.65
CA ALA A 318 17.01 -3.32 4.60
C ALA A 318 16.54 -4.74 4.25
N VAL A 319 16.20 -5.55 5.25
CA VAL A 319 15.65 -6.90 5.03
C VAL A 319 14.30 -6.83 4.31
N MET A 320 13.40 -5.95 4.76
CA MET A 320 12.09 -5.80 4.14
C MET A 320 12.18 -5.29 2.71
N VAL A 321 13.02 -4.29 2.44
CA VAL A 321 13.27 -3.77 1.09
C VAL A 321 13.80 -4.89 0.21
N ALA A 322 14.76 -5.69 0.68
CA ALA A 322 15.29 -6.83 -0.07
C ALA A 322 14.18 -7.86 -0.37
N VAL A 323 13.36 -8.21 0.64
CA VAL A 323 12.24 -9.16 0.46
C VAL A 323 11.22 -8.64 -0.53
N PHE A 324 10.77 -7.38 -0.40
CA PHE A 324 9.79 -6.84 -1.33
C PHE A 324 10.34 -6.74 -2.76
N PHE A 325 11.58 -6.31 -2.95
CA PHE A 325 12.16 -6.26 -4.29
C PHE A 325 12.38 -7.63 -4.93
N THR A 326 12.38 -8.75 -4.18
CA THR A 326 12.37 -10.06 -4.82
C THR A 326 11.09 -10.32 -5.61
N PHE A 327 9.96 -9.75 -5.20
CA PHE A 327 8.72 -9.83 -5.97
C PHE A 327 8.77 -9.04 -7.29
N ALA A 328 9.67 -8.06 -7.41
CA ALA A 328 9.90 -7.38 -8.68
C ALA A 328 10.48 -8.30 -9.76
N LEU A 329 11.03 -9.46 -9.37
CA LEU A 329 11.52 -10.50 -10.27
C LEU A 329 10.42 -11.47 -10.72
N ALA A 330 9.20 -11.36 -10.19
CA ALA A 330 8.07 -12.20 -10.60
C ALA A 330 7.72 -11.93 -12.08
N GLU A 331 7.31 -12.96 -12.81
CA GLU A 331 6.85 -12.81 -14.18
C GLU A 331 5.50 -12.08 -14.28
N PRO A 332 4.46 -12.44 -13.49
CA PRO A 332 3.19 -11.74 -13.49
C PRO A 332 3.32 -10.30 -12.95
N LEU A 333 2.58 -9.36 -13.56
CA LEU A 333 2.66 -7.94 -13.21
C LEU A 333 2.18 -7.61 -11.79
N PRO A 334 1.05 -8.17 -11.28
CA PRO A 334 0.54 -7.80 -9.95
C PRO A 334 1.52 -8.04 -8.79
N PRO A 335 2.20 -9.20 -8.66
CA PRO A 335 3.25 -9.37 -7.66
C PRO A 335 4.43 -8.40 -7.85
N LYS A 336 4.77 -8.06 -9.09
CA LYS A 336 5.83 -7.11 -9.42
C LYS A 336 5.45 -5.70 -8.94
N GLU A 337 4.23 -5.27 -9.18
CA GLU A 337 3.67 -4.01 -8.65
C GLU A 337 3.73 -3.97 -7.12
N MET A 338 3.22 -5.00 -6.47
CA MET A 338 3.26 -5.14 -5.01
C MET A 338 4.69 -4.99 -4.47
N GLY A 339 5.64 -5.72 -5.06
CA GLY A 339 7.04 -5.69 -4.63
C GLY A 339 7.68 -4.32 -4.75
N ILE A 340 7.47 -3.64 -5.87
CA ILE A 340 8.02 -2.31 -6.11
C ILE A 340 7.36 -1.27 -5.18
N ILE A 341 6.03 -1.26 -5.10
CA ILE A 341 5.31 -0.29 -4.29
C ILE A 341 5.71 -0.40 -2.82
N LEU A 342 5.66 -1.62 -2.26
CA LEU A 342 6.01 -1.84 -0.86
C LEU A 342 7.51 -1.64 -0.59
N GLY A 343 8.37 -2.10 -1.50
CA GLY A 343 9.81 -1.92 -1.38
C GLY A 343 10.22 -0.45 -1.39
N VAL A 344 9.67 0.34 -2.31
CA VAL A 344 9.89 1.78 -2.38
C VAL A 344 9.31 2.50 -1.16
N ALA A 345 8.11 2.13 -0.73
CA ALA A 345 7.48 2.72 0.44
C ALA A 345 8.35 2.56 1.70
N VAL A 346 8.81 1.33 1.97
CA VAL A 346 9.69 1.04 3.12
C VAL A 346 11.03 1.77 3.00
N LEU A 347 11.59 1.85 1.79
CA LEU A 347 12.85 2.55 1.54
C LEU A 347 12.70 4.06 1.81
N LEU A 348 11.66 4.70 1.25
CA LEU A 348 11.40 6.12 1.45
C LEU A 348 11.12 6.45 2.93
N ASP A 349 10.32 5.62 3.59
CA ASP A 349 10.01 5.77 4.99
C ASP A 349 11.27 5.64 5.86
N ALA A 350 12.07 4.59 5.68
CA ALA A 350 13.28 4.39 6.46
C ALA A 350 14.30 5.51 6.26
N VAL A 351 14.55 5.92 5.01
CA VAL A 351 15.61 6.89 4.68
C VAL A 351 15.15 8.33 4.95
N PHE A 352 14.04 8.76 4.36
CA PHE A 352 13.63 10.17 4.42
C PHE A 352 12.85 10.50 5.69
N ILE A 353 11.96 9.60 6.14
CA ILE A 353 11.15 9.89 7.31
C ILE A 353 11.93 9.63 8.59
N ARG A 354 12.41 8.42 8.81
CA ARG A 354 12.96 8.00 10.11
C ARG A 354 14.37 8.48 10.37
N LEU A 355 15.22 8.44 9.35
CA LEU A 355 16.61 8.86 9.53
C LEU A 355 16.79 10.38 9.40
N VAL A 356 15.85 11.10 8.76
CA VAL A 356 16.00 12.54 8.51
C VAL A 356 14.85 13.36 9.09
N LEU A 357 13.62 13.20 8.58
CA LEU A 357 12.51 14.10 8.91
C LEU A 357 12.07 14.00 10.37
N LEU A 358 11.83 12.82 10.89
CA LEU A 358 11.38 12.63 12.28
C LEU A 358 12.38 13.19 13.31
N PRO A 359 13.70 12.89 13.24
CA PRO A 359 14.66 13.49 14.13
C PRO A 359 14.73 15.02 14.04
N VAL A 360 14.63 15.56 12.81
CA VAL A 360 14.62 17.01 12.62
C VAL A 360 13.35 17.65 13.17
N LEU A 361 12.18 17.04 12.94
CA LEU A 361 10.90 17.50 13.49
C LEU A 361 10.90 17.49 15.02
N LEU A 362 11.39 16.41 15.64
CA LEU A 362 11.56 16.33 17.09
C LEU A 362 12.47 17.45 17.62
N ARG A 363 13.54 17.76 16.90
CA ARG A 363 14.43 18.85 17.26
C ARG A 363 13.78 20.22 17.14
N LEU A 364 13.04 20.48 16.05
CA LEU A 364 12.39 21.76 15.78
C LEU A 364 11.25 22.04 16.75
N THR A 365 10.50 21.02 17.09
CA THR A 365 9.36 21.11 18.02
C THR A 365 9.81 21.13 19.50
N GLY A 366 10.97 20.57 19.80
CA GLY A 366 11.56 20.62 21.15
C GLY A 366 10.60 20.13 22.24
N HIS A 367 10.41 20.93 23.30
CA HIS A 367 9.47 20.60 24.38
C HIS A 367 8.01 20.53 23.94
N ALA A 368 7.61 21.29 22.91
CA ALA A 368 6.24 21.27 22.40
C ALA A 368 5.86 19.89 21.82
N ALA A 369 6.83 19.12 21.30
CA ALA A 369 6.60 17.76 20.83
C ALA A 369 5.97 16.86 21.89
N TRP A 370 6.42 17.00 23.12
CA TRP A 370 6.06 16.15 24.26
C TRP A 370 4.96 16.74 25.13
N TRP A 371 4.41 17.89 24.72
CA TRP A 371 3.32 18.52 25.44
C TRP A 371 2.07 17.64 25.41
N SER A 372 1.48 17.41 26.60
CA SER A 372 0.30 16.60 26.79
C SER A 372 -0.72 17.36 27.65
N PRO A 373 -1.95 17.59 27.14
CA PRO A 373 -3.02 18.19 27.93
C PRO A 373 -3.39 17.32 29.15
N ALA A 374 -3.69 17.94 30.28
CA ALA A 374 -4.02 17.21 31.51
C ALA A 374 -5.27 16.30 31.38
N TRP A 375 -6.25 16.72 30.57
CA TRP A 375 -7.44 15.90 30.29
C TRP A 375 -7.11 14.63 29.52
N LEU A 376 -6.16 14.70 28.58
CA LEU A 376 -5.74 13.55 27.76
C LEU A 376 -5.08 12.48 28.62
N ARG A 377 -4.19 12.90 29.56
CA ARG A 377 -3.53 11.99 30.52
C ARG A 377 -4.50 11.31 31.50
N ARG A 378 -5.69 11.87 31.72
CA ARG A 378 -6.73 11.27 32.58
C ARG A 378 -7.55 10.20 31.84
N ILE A 379 -7.71 10.33 30.52
CA ILE A 379 -8.54 9.45 29.71
C ILE A 379 -7.72 8.27 29.16
N LEU A 380 -6.47 8.53 28.75
CA LEU A 380 -5.64 7.49 28.14
C LEU A 380 -4.96 6.62 29.19
N PRO A 381 -4.86 5.30 28.97
CA PRO A 381 -4.13 4.40 29.83
C PRO A 381 -2.65 4.77 29.88
N ASN A 382 -2.05 4.69 31.05
CA ASN A 382 -0.62 4.93 31.22
C ASN A 382 0.15 3.67 30.77
N ILE A 383 0.57 3.64 29.52
CA ILE A 383 1.33 2.52 28.95
C ILE A 383 2.82 2.85 29.18
N SER A 384 3.43 2.22 30.18
CA SER A 384 4.88 2.27 30.36
C SER A 384 5.53 1.21 29.49
N PHE A 385 6.37 1.63 28.55
CA PHE A 385 7.20 0.73 27.71
C PHE A 385 8.53 0.38 28.39
N SER A 386 8.61 0.50 29.76
CA SER A 386 9.84 0.18 30.46
C SER A 386 10.18 -1.30 30.23
N HIS A 387 11.22 -1.53 29.47
CA HIS A 387 11.89 -2.81 29.39
C HIS A 387 12.74 -2.93 30.65
N GLY A 388 12.23 -3.75 31.61
CA GLY A 388 13.00 -4.13 32.79
C GLY A 388 14.25 -4.91 32.44
#